data_52debaee6a94148d59e4417b46e7abc9
#
_entry.id   52debaee6a94148d59e4417b46e7abc9
#
_cell.length_a   1.000
_cell.length_b   1.000
_cell.length_c   1.000
_cell.angle_alpha   90.00
_cell.angle_beta   90.00
_cell.angle_gamma   90.00
#
_symmetry.space_group_name_H-M   'P 1'
#
loop_
_entity.id
_entity.type
_entity.pdbx_description
1 polymer ?
#
loop_
_entity_poly.entity_id
_entity_poly.type
_entity_poly.pdbx_seq_one_letter_code
_entity_poly.pdbx_strand_id
1 'polypeptide(L)'
;THRRISALLFGNNLINNFIVLLLVFFVTLFNGDVEAIAGTQIWLQIGMITLCYLLFGYRVFFGVIAAIELSGLLIWHWDIYSTLNHLIAIIGAISPLLAIASMRVFKLSSFFDGEQLVFQHVIFLVILTALYNTLMKFFAYTTIQNNFFPLDPAPVNITATEFIQSYLYGDILGGLVVLFFATLLVEPLIRYILNNLSFR
;
A
#
# COMPACT_ATOMS: atom_id res chain seq x y z
N THR A 1 -30.70 7.03 -2.45
CA THR A 1 -29.73 8.07 -2.00
C THR A 1 -28.33 7.48 -1.88
N HIS A 2 -28.17 6.26 -1.35
CA HIS A 2 -26.88 5.57 -1.19
C HIS A 2 -26.14 5.39 -2.52
N ARG A 3 -26.85 5.03 -3.60
CA ARG A 3 -26.28 4.88 -4.95
C ARG A 3 -25.79 6.20 -5.54
N ARG A 4 -26.39 7.36 -5.19
CA ARG A 4 -25.96 8.66 -5.69
C ARG A 4 -24.67 9.16 -5.04
N ILE A 5 -24.51 8.91 -3.73
CA ILE A 5 -23.29 9.31 -3.00
C ILE A 5 -22.12 8.44 -3.42
N SER A 6 -22.31 7.12 -3.55
CA SER A 6 -21.28 6.24 -4.09
C SER A 6 -20.92 6.60 -5.54
N ALA A 7 -21.89 6.98 -6.38
CA ALA A 7 -21.62 7.41 -7.74
C ALA A 7 -20.87 8.75 -7.81
N LEU A 8 -21.12 9.69 -6.90
CA LEU A 8 -20.40 10.96 -6.83
C LEU A 8 -18.98 10.81 -6.27
N LEU A 9 -18.80 10.02 -5.22
CA LEU A 9 -17.49 9.80 -4.60
C LEU A 9 -16.63 8.81 -5.39
N PHE A 10 -17.22 7.82 -6.04
CA PHE A 10 -16.49 6.73 -6.73
C PHE A 10 -16.62 6.76 -8.26
N GLY A 11 -17.38 7.70 -8.82
CA GLY A 11 -17.66 7.76 -10.25
C GLY A 11 -16.54 8.37 -11.10
N ASN A 12 -15.66 9.19 -10.52
CA ASN A 12 -14.60 9.87 -11.24
C ASN A 12 -13.22 9.29 -10.90
N ASN A 13 -12.67 8.52 -11.82
CA ASN A 13 -11.37 7.88 -11.65
C ASN A 13 -10.24 8.88 -11.39
N LEU A 14 -10.30 10.08 -11.97
CA LEU A 14 -9.26 11.11 -11.79
C LEU A 14 -9.27 11.63 -10.35
N ILE A 15 -10.44 11.95 -9.83
CA ILE A 15 -10.61 12.44 -8.44
C ILE A 15 -10.14 11.36 -7.46
N ASN A 16 -10.52 10.10 -7.69
CA ASN A 16 -10.10 9.00 -6.82
C ASN A 16 -8.58 8.80 -6.83
N ASN A 17 -7.94 8.87 -7.99
CA ASN A 17 -6.49 8.80 -8.09
C ASN A 17 -5.81 9.96 -7.37
N PHE A 18 -6.36 11.19 -7.47
CA PHE A 18 -5.83 12.35 -6.75
C PHE A 18 -6.00 12.23 -5.23
N ILE A 19 -7.17 11.78 -4.76
CA ILE A 19 -7.38 11.51 -3.32
C ILE A 19 -6.40 10.47 -2.81
N VAL A 20 -6.21 9.37 -3.53
CA VAL A 20 -5.29 8.30 -3.15
C VAL A 20 -3.84 8.79 -3.16
N LEU A 21 -3.45 9.59 -4.16
CA LEU A 21 -2.13 10.22 -4.18
C LEU A 21 -1.90 11.02 -2.90
N LEU A 22 -2.84 11.87 -2.50
CA LEU A 22 -2.72 12.65 -1.27
C LEU A 22 -2.66 11.77 -0.02
N LEU A 23 -3.55 10.79 0.12
CA LEU A 23 -3.61 9.93 1.30
C LEU A 23 -2.31 9.12 1.48
N VAL A 24 -1.82 8.49 0.43
CA VAL A 24 -0.59 7.70 0.47
C VAL A 24 0.62 8.59 0.73
N PHE A 25 0.71 9.75 0.06
CA PHE A 25 1.78 10.72 0.26
C PHE A 25 1.82 11.24 1.70
N PHE A 26 0.67 11.68 2.24
CA PHE A 26 0.60 12.19 3.61
C PHE A 26 0.98 11.12 4.65
N VAL A 27 0.51 9.89 4.49
CA VAL A 27 0.89 8.81 5.41
C VAL A 27 2.39 8.52 5.33
N THR A 28 3.00 8.66 4.15
CA THR A 28 4.44 8.48 3.99
C THR A 28 5.25 9.52 4.77
N LEU A 29 4.75 10.75 4.93
CA LEU A 29 5.42 11.76 5.76
C LEU A 29 5.59 11.33 7.22
N PHE A 30 4.71 10.48 7.74
CA PHE A 30 4.83 9.95 9.11
C PHE A 30 5.84 8.81 9.24
N ASN A 31 6.28 8.23 8.13
CA ASN A 31 7.33 7.20 8.17
C ASN A 31 8.74 7.80 8.43
N GLY A 32 8.88 9.12 8.29
CA GLY A 32 10.15 9.82 8.50
C GLY A 32 11.19 9.59 7.41
N ASP A 33 12.34 10.27 7.58
CA ASP A 33 13.55 10.01 6.80
C ASP A 33 14.07 8.62 7.17
N VAL A 34 13.86 7.69 6.30
CA VAL A 34 14.41 6.35 6.44
C VAL A 34 15.72 6.33 5.69
N GLU A 35 16.81 6.10 6.39
CA GLU A 35 18.01 5.58 5.74
C GLU A 35 17.62 4.27 5.07
N ALA A 36 17.39 4.36 3.78
CA ALA A 36 16.51 3.53 2.96
C ALA A 36 16.82 2.02 2.92
N ILE A 37 17.84 1.55 3.62
CA ILE A 37 18.39 0.21 3.42
C ILE A 37 18.09 -0.75 4.55
N ALA A 38 17.79 -0.24 5.74
CA ALA A 38 17.57 -1.10 6.90
C ALA A 38 16.10 -1.50 7.14
N GLY A 39 15.16 -0.98 6.33
CA GLY A 39 13.73 -1.11 6.61
C GLY A 39 13.31 -0.30 7.85
N THR A 40 12.09 0.19 7.88
CA THR A 40 11.55 0.85 9.08
C THR A 40 10.88 -0.16 9.98
N GLN A 41 10.92 0.10 11.30
CA GLN A 41 10.18 -0.72 12.26
C GLN A 41 8.66 -0.71 12.00
N ILE A 42 8.12 0.35 11.39
CA ILE A 42 6.70 0.48 11.05
C ILE A 42 6.59 1.18 9.68
N TRP A 43 6.11 0.47 8.65
CA TRP A 43 5.95 1.01 7.29
C TRP A 43 4.49 1.27 6.96
N LEU A 44 3.97 2.45 7.37
CA LEU A 44 2.55 2.79 7.24
C LEU A 44 2.07 2.88 5.79
N GLN A 45 2.96 3.21 4.86
CA GLN A 45 2.61 3.42 3.45
C GLN A 45 1.93 2.19 2.83
N ILE A 46 2.46 0.98 3.07
CA ILE A 46 1.90 -0.25 2.49
C ILE A 46 0.49 -0.54 3.01
N GLY A 47 0.23 -0.22 4.28
CA GLY A 47 -1.11 -0.32 4.88
C GLY A 47 -2.09 0.65 4.23
N MET A 48 -1.67 1.90 3.99
CA MET A 48 -2.51 2.90 3.32
C MET A 48 -2.80 2.52 1.87
N ILE A 49 -1.81 2.02 1.13
CA ILE A 49 -2.01 1.53 -0.24
C ILE A 49 -3.04 0.39 -0.25
N THR A 50 -2.89 -0.57 0.68
CA THR A 50 -3.84 -1.69 0.81
C THR A 50 -5.25 -1.20 1.10
N LEU A 51 -5.41 -0.25 2.02
CA LEU A 51 -6.68 0.39 2.33
C LEU A 51 -7.29 1.09 1.10
N CYS A 52 -6.48 1.83 0.37
CA CYS A 52 -6.94 2.52 -0.84
C CYS A 52 -7.47 1.53 -1.89
N TYR A 53 -6.80 0.40 -2.09
CA TYR A 53 -7.32 -0.63 -2.99
C TYR A 53 -8.58 -1.32 -2.48
N LEU A 54 -8.74 -1.49 -1.18
CA LEU A 54 -9.99 -2.02 -0.61
C LEU A 54 -11.16 -1.05 -0.81
N LEU A 55 -10.93 0.26 -0.69
CA LEU A 55 -11.97 1.29 -0.81
C LEU A 55 -12.31 1.64 -2.27
N PHE A 56 -11.30 1.81 -3.13
CA PHE A 56 -11.45 2.34 -4.49
C PHE A 56 -11.23 1.28 -5.58
N GLY A 57 -10.73 0.10 -5.22
CA GLY A 57 -10.37 -0.95 -6.17
C GLY A 57 -9.11 -0.65 -6.97
N TYR A 58 -8.85 -1.45 -8.01
CA TYR A 58 -7.65 -1.36 -8.85
C TYR A 58 -7.55 -0.08 -9.70
N ARG A 59 -8.65 0.67 -9.82
CA ARG A 59 -8.73 1.89 -10.65
C ARG A 59 -7.83 3.02 -10.18
N VAL A 60 -7.36 2.97 -8.92
CA VAL A 60 -6.49 3.98 -8.32
C VAL A 60 -5.00 3.62 -8.40
N PHE A 61 -4.65 2.63 -9.19
CA PHE A 61 -3.28 2.15 -9.36
C PHE A 61 -2.30 3.27 -9.75
N PHE A 62 -2.69 4.13 -10.69
CA PHE A 62 -1.85 5.25 -11.12
C PHE A 62 -1.67 6.31 -10.03
N GLY A 63 -2.69 6.57 -9.22
CA GLY A 63 -2.59 7.45 -8.05
C GLY A 63 -1.63 6.91 -6.98
N VAL A 64 -1.63 5.58 -6.78
CA VAL A 64 -0.69 4.90 -5.88
C VAL A 64 0.74 5.03 -6.38
N ILE A 65 1.01 4.70 -7.65
CA ILE A 65 2.36 4.85 -8.24
C ILE A 65 2.83 6.29 -8.13
N ALA A 66 2.00 7.26 -8.54
CA ALA A 66 2.35 8.67 -8.46
C ALA A 66 2.67 9.12 -7.02
N ALA A 67 1.96 8.59 -6.03
CA ALA A 67 2.23 8.87 -4.62
C ALA A 67 3.58 8.31 -4.15
N ILE A 68 3.90 7.07 -4.52
CA ILE A 68 5.18 6.44 -4.16
C ILE A 68 6.34 7.18 -4.83
N GLU A 69 6.23 7.48 -6.13
CA GLU A 69 7.24 8.23 -6.89
C GLU A 69 7.45 9.63 -6.30
N LEU A 70 6.36 10.35 -6.00
CA LEU A 70 6.43 11.66 -5.38
C LEU A 70 7.09 11.61 -4.00
N SER A 71 6.78 10.59 -3.21
CA SER A 71 7.42 10.35 -1.91
C SER A 71 8.90 10.03 -2.09
N GLY A 72 9.24 9.21 -3.07
CA GLY A 72 10.62 8.89 -3.44
C GLY A 72 11.43 10.14 -3.74
N LEU A 73 10.90 11.03 -4.57
CA LEU A 73 11.57 12.25 -4.98
C LEU A 73 11.67 13.28 -3.85
N LEU A 74 10.58 13.52 -3.10
CA LEU A 74 10.50 14.64 -2.15
C LEU A 74 10.94 14.28 -0.73
N ILE A 75 10.76 13.03 -0.31
CA ILE A 75 11.04 12.60 1.06
C ILE A 75 12.36 11.82 1.12
N TRP A 76 12.55 10.87 0.19
CA TRP A 76 13.72 9.98 0.23
C TRP A 76 14.83 10.40 -0.74
N HIS A 77 14.67 11.50 -1.44
CA HIS A 77 15.65 12.06 -2.38
C HIS A 77 16.15 11.04 -3.42
N TRP A 78 15.22 10.22 -3.93
CA TRP A 78 15.56 9.22 -4.94
C TRP A 78 16.14 9.88 -6.20
N ASP A 79 17.13 9.21 -6.78
CA ASP A 79 17.58 9.58 -8.11
C ASP A 79 16.49 9.24 -9.14
N ILE A 80 16.03 10.28 -9.86
CA ILE A 80 15.00 10.16 -10.90
C ILE A 80 15.45 9.29 -12.08
N TYR A 81 16.74 9.07 -12.24
CA TYR A 81 17.29 8.23 -13.30
C TYR A 81 17.49 6.78 -12.86
N SER A 82 17.32 6.46 -11.61
CA SER A 82 17.46 5.11 -11.09
C SER A 82 16.29 4.23 -11.49
N THR A 83 16.53 3.32 -12.40
CA THR A 83 15.53 2.32 -12.83
C THR A 83 15.09 1.44 -11.68
N LEU A 84 15.99 1.17 -10.73
CA LEU A 84 15.68 0.37 -9.55
C LEU A 84 14.64 1.06 -8.66
N ASN A 85 14.72 2.38 -8.44
CA ASN A 85 13.76 3.13 -7.65
C ASN A 85 12.35 3.04 -8.25
N HIS A 86 12.22 3.21 -9.56
CA HIS A 86 10.94 3.06 -10.26
C HIS A 86 10.40 1.63 -10.17
N LEU A 87 11.26 0.63 -10.27
CA LEU A 87 10.86 -0.77 -10.11
C LEU A 87 10.35 -1.03 -8.68
N ILE A 88 11.01 -0.49 -7.67
CA ILE A 88 10.58 -0.57 -6.27
C ILE A 88 9.21 0.09 -6.04
N ALA A 89 8.96 1.24 -6.69
CA ALA A 89 7.65 1.90 -6.65
C ALA A 89 6.55 1.03 -7.27
N ILE A 90 6.82 0.43 -8.41
CA ILE A 90 5.90 -0.50 -9.08
C ILE A 90 5.62 -1.72 -8.20
N ILE A 91 6.65 -2.32 -7.59
CA ILE A 91 6.51 -3.45 -6.67
C ILE A 91 5.61 -3.07 -5.49
N GLY A 92 5.86 -1.92 -4.86
CA GLY A 92 5.04 -1.41 -3.76
C GLY A 92 3.58 -1.22 -4.14
N ALA A 93 3.31 -0.76 -5.36
CA ALA A 93 1.95 -0.60 -5.87
C ALA A 93 1.25 -1.92 -6.23
N ILE A 94 1.99 -2.91 -6.75
CA ILE A 94 1.42 -4.19 -7.22
C ILE A 94 1.21 -5.17 -6.06
N SER A 95 2.05 -5.17 -5.04
CA SER A 95 2.02 -6.18 -3.97
C SER A 95 0.66 -6.32 -3.27
N PRO A 96 -0.04 -5.24 -2.88
CA PRO A 96 -1.38 -5.35 -2.31
C PRO A 96 -2.42 -5.88 -3.31
N LEU A 97 -2.28 -5.56 -4.60
CA LEU A 97 -3.17 -6.08 -5.64
C LEU A 97 -3.00 -7.59 -5.82
N LEU A 98 -1.76 -8.08 -5.79
CA LEU A 98 -1.48 -9.51 -5.83
C LEU A 98 -2.05 -10.22 -4.60
N ALA A 99 -1.93 -9.63 -3.41
CA ALA A 99 -2.51 -10.17 -2.20
C ALA A 99 -4.04 -10.27 -2.30
N ILE A 100 -4.72 -9.19 -2.74
CA ILE A 100 -6.17 -9.18 -2.95
C ILE A 100 -6.58 -10.20 -4.03
N ALA A 101 -5.84 -10.28 -5.14
CA ALA A 101 -6.11 -11.24 -6.20
C ALA A 101 -5.95 -12.69 -5.70
N SER A 102 -4.90 -12.96 -4.95
CA SER A 102 -4.66 -14.29 -4.35
C SER A 102 -5.78 -14.69 -3.39
N MET A 103 -6.21 -13.76 -2.52
CA MET A 103 -7.33 -14.03 -1.61
C MET A 103 -8.62 -14.38 -2.37
N ARG A 104 -8.89 -13.70 -3.48
CA ARG A 104 -10.06 -14.00 -4.34
C ARG A 104 -9.94 -15.33 -5.05
N VAL A 105 -8.80 -15.60 -5.71
CA VAL A 105 -8.58 -16.83 -6.48
C VAL A 105 -8.66 -18.06 -5.59
N PHE A 106 -8.03 -18.01 -4.42
CA PHE A 106 -8.01 -19.12 -3.47
C PHE A 106 -9.22 -19.14 -2.54
N LYS A 107 -10.20 -18.21 -2.72
CA LYS A 107 -11.41 -18.09 -1.89
C LYS A 107 -11.09 -18.07 -0.38
N LEU A 108 -10.02 -17.36 -0.02
CA LEU A 108 -9.56 -17.28 1.37
C LEU A 108 -10.41 -16.34 2.24
N SER A 109 -11.31 -15.58 1.62
CA SER A 109 -12.20 -14.66 2.30
C SER A 109 -13.49 -14.47 1.52
N SER A 110 -14.61 -14.59 2.19
CA SER A 110 -15.96 -14.27 1.68
C SER A 110 -16.24 -12.75 1.64
N PHE A 111 -15.35 -11.92 2.22
CA PHE A 111 -15.45 -10.47 2.20
C PHE A 111 -15.62 -9.90 0.78
N PHE A 112 -14.91 -10.46 -0.20
CA PHE A 112 -15.00 -10.03 -1.59
C PHE A 112 -16.31 -10.45 -2.28
N ASP A 113 -17.07 -11.37 -1.67
CA ASP A 113 -18.39 -11.84 -2.13
C ASP A 113 -19.54 -11.07 -1.47
N GLY A 114 -19.24 -10.01 -0.71
CA GLY A 114 -20.21 -9.10 -0.10
C GLY A 114 -20.59 -9.45 1.35
N GLU A 115 -19.87 -10.36 1.98
CA GLU A 115 -20.02 -10.66 3.40
C GLU A 115 -19.27 -9.65 4.29
N GLN A 116 -19.52 -9.69 5.59
CA GLN A 116 -18.90 -8.78 6.54
C GLN A 116 -17.39 -8.99 6.61
N LEU A 117 -16.66 -7.89 6.74
CA LEU A 117 -15.22 -7.91 6.93
C LEU A 117 -14.88 -8.51 8.30
N VAL A 118 -14.29 -9.70 8.29
CA VAL A 118 -13.82 -10.36 9.50
C VAL A 118 -12.37 -9.94 9.73
N PHE A 119 -12.04 -9.54 10.96
CA PHE A 119 -10.71 -9.06 11.32
C PHE A 119 -9.57 -10.03 10.94
N GLN A 120 -9.82 -11.33 11.02
CA GLN A 120 -8.86 -12.35 10.59
C GLN A 120 -8.49 -12.25 9.11
N HIS A 121 -9.44 -11.90 8.25
CA HIS A 121 -9.17 -11.72 6.82
C HIS A 121 -8.31 -10.50 6.54
N VAL A 122 -8.46 -9.44 7.35
CA VAL A 122 -7.63 -8.24 7.28
C VAL A 122 -6.19 -8.55 7.66
N ILE A 123 -5.98 -9.26 8.77
CA ILE A 123 -4.63 -9.70 9.20
C ILE A 123 -3.98 -10.53 8.11
N PHE A 124 -4.69 -11.50 7.55
CA PHE A 124 -4.17 -12.36 6.51
C PHE A 124 -3.81 -11.57 5.24
N LEU A 125 -4.64 -10.61 4.84
CA LEU A 125 -4.35 -9.71 3.71
C LEU A 125 -3.07 -8.90 3.95
N VAL A 126 -2.88 -8.36 5.16
CA VAL A 126 -1.67 -7.61 5.53
C VAL A 126 -0.43 -8.50 5.43
N ILE A 127 -0.48 -9.70 6.01
CA ILE A 127 0.65 -10.64 5.96
C ILE A 127 0.99 -11.00 4.51
N LEU A 128 -0.02 -11.29 3.70
CA LEU A 128 0.19 -11.66 2.30
C LEU A 128 0.74 -10.49 1.48
N THR A 129 0.24 -9.27 1.73
CA THR A 129 0.76 -8.04 1.11
C THR A 129 2.23 -7.82 1.47
N ALA A 130 2.57 -7.91 2.75
CA ALA A 130 3.93 -7.75 3.24
C ALA A 130 4.87 -8.82 2.65
N LEU A 131 4.40 -10.06 2.55
CA LEU A 131 5.17 -11.16 1.95
C LEU A 131 5.48 -10.88 0.47
N TYR A 132 4.47 -10.50 -0.34
CA TYR A 132 4.69 -10.16 -1.74
C TYR A 132 5.64 -8.97 -1.88
N ASN A 133 5.43 -7.90 -1.10
CA ASN A 133 6.28 -6.71 -1.17
C ASN A 133 7.74 -7.04 -0.84
N THR A 134 7.97 -7.75 0.26
CA THR A 134 9.31 -8.13 0.71
C THR A 134 10.02 -9.04 -0.29
N LEU A 135 9.35 -10.11 -0.76
CA LEU A 135 9.96 -11.06 -1.68
C LEU A 135 10.27 -10.43 -3.05
N MET A 136 9.35 -9.65 -3.59
CA MET A 136 9.56 -8.98 -4.88
C MET A 136 10.67 -7.93 -4.80
N LYS A 137 10.74 -7.15 -3.71
CA LYS A 137 11.85 -6.19 -3.49
C LYS A 137 13.17 -6.90 -3.29
N PHE A 138 13.21 -7.98 -2.50
CA PHE A 138 14.41 -8.78 -2.34
C PHE A 138 14.93 -9.29 -3.68
N PHE A 139 14.05 -9.83 -4.52
CA PHE A 139 14.40 -10.27 -5.86
C PHE A 139 14.90 -9.11 -6.74
N ALA A 140 14.25 -7.94 -6.68
CA ALA A 140 14.67 -6.77 -7.43
C ALA A 140 16.09 -6.31 -7.03
N TYR A 141 16.36 -6.20 -5.74
CA TYR A 141 17.67 -5.78 -5.23
C TYR A 141 18.77 -6.80 -5.51
N THR A 142 18.50 -8.08 -5.35
CA THR A 142 19.56 -9.09 -5.46
C THR A 142 19.80 -9.59 -6.88
N THR A 143 18.75 -9.72 -7.69
CA THR A 143 18.85 -10.34 -9.00
C THR A 143 18.81 -9.31 -10.13
N ILE A 144 17.84 -8.41 -10.09
CA ILE A 144 17.64 -7.48 -11.20
C ILE A 144 18.73 -6.40 -11.19
N GLN A 145 19.02 -5.81 -10.05
CA GLN A 145 20.06 -4.80 -9.94
C GLN A 145 21.42 -5.33 -10.38
N ASN A 146 21.84 -6.46 -9.83
CA ASN A 146 23.19 -7.01 -10.13
C ASN A 146 23.37 -7.43 -11.60
N ASN A 147 22.30 -7.89 -12.25
CA ASN A 147 22.39 -8.42 -13.62
C ASN A 147 22.03 -7.42 -14.72
N PHE A 148 21.13 -6.47 -14.43
CA PHE A 148 20.58 -5.57 -15.46
C PHE A 148 20.93 -4.11 -15.24
N PHE A 149 21.18 -3.68 -13.98
CA PHE A 149 21.47 -2.31 -13.62
C PHE A 149 22.72 -2.16 -12.74
N PRO A 150 23.89 -2.62 -13.22
CA PRO A 150 25.12 -2.65 -12.39
C PRO A 150 25.66 -1.27 -12.03
N LEU A 151 25.18 -0.20 -12.70
CA LEU A 151 25.59 1.19 -12.45
C LEU A 151 24.78 1.87 -11.34
N ASP A 152 23.63 1.33 -10.97
CA ASP A 152 22.88 1.82 -9.81
C ASP A 152 23.69 1.51 -8.53
N PRO A 153 23.72 2.42 -7.55
CA PRO A 153 24.46 2.20 -6.33
C PRO A 153 24.03 0.89 -5.69
N ALA A 154 24.99 0.01 -5.44
CA ALA A 154 24.72 -1.29 -4.82
C ALA A 154 24.08 -1.05 -3.43
N PRO A 155 23.03 -1.80 -3.08
CA PRO A 155 22.51 -1.75 -1.73
C PRO A 155 23.64 -2.17 -0.77
N VAL A 156 23.63 -1.59 0.41
CA VAL A 156 24.54 -1.97 1.50
C VAL A 156 24.48 -3.49 1.67
N ASN A 157 25.61 -4.12 2.02
CA ASN A 157 25.71 -5.55 2.28
C ASN A 157 24.82 -5.97 3.45
N ILE A 158 23.52 -6.11 3.19
CA ILE A 158 22.54 -6.65 4.13
C ILE A 158 22.38 -8.13 3.81
N THR A 159 22.42 -8.97 4.83
CA THR A 159 22.12 -10.39 4.66
C THR A 159 20.66 -10.58 4.25
N ALA A 160 20.36 -11.63 3.50
CA ALA A 160 18.99 -11.96 3.10
C ALA A 160 18.04 -12.02 4.31
N THR A 161 18.51 -12.55 5.43
CA THR A 161 17.72 -12.66 6.67
C THR A 161 17.40 -11.29 7.25
N GLU A 162 18.38 -10.40 7.34
CA GLU A 162 18.16 -9.03 7.85
C GLU A 162 17.22 -8.25 6.95
N PHE A 163 17.38 -8.36 5.62
CA PHE A 163 16.49 -7.72 4.67
C PHE A 163 15.04 -8.20 4.85
N ILE A 164 14.83 -9.52 4.83
CA ILE A 164 13.47 -10.09 4.95
C ILE A 164 12.86 -9.72 6.30
N GLN A 165 13.59 -9.82 7.39
CA GLN A 165 13.08 -9.47 8.71
C GLN A 165 12.68 -8.00 8.78
N SER A 166 13.54 -7.07 8.38
CA SER A 166 13.28 -5.63 8.43
C SER A 166 12.05 -5.24 7.63
N TYR A 167 11.99 -5.65 6.35
CA TYR A 167 10.88 -5.29 5.47
C TYR A 167 9.58 -5.96 5.88
N LEU A 168 9.61 -7.27 6.18
CA LEU A 168 8.41 -8.03 6.52
C LEU A 168 7.78 -7.52 7.82
N TYR A 169 8.56 -7.29 8.86
CA TYR A 169 8.03 -6.77 10.13
C TYR A 169 7.51 -5.33 9.98
N GLY A 170 8.24 -4.47 9.29
CA GLY A 170 7.83 -3.09 9.04
C GLY A 170 6.51 -3.01 8.28
N ASP A 171 6.37 -3.80 7.23
CA ASP A 171 5.17 -3.86 6.41
C ASP A 171 3.97 -4.44 7.17
N ILE A 172 4.17 -5.53 7.95
CA ILE A 172 3.09 -6.12 8.75
C ILE A 172 2.62 -5.15 9.82
N LEU A 173 3.53 -4.56 10.60
CA LEU A 173 3.17 -3.63 11.66
C LEU A 173 2.50 -2.38 11.09
N GLY A 174 3.06 -1.79 10.05
CA GLY A 174 2.47 -0.63 9.38
C GLY A 174 1.11 -0.91 8.78
N GLY A 175 0.96 -2.06 8.13
CA GLY A 175 -0.32 -2.52 7.58
C GLY A 175 -1.39 -2.71 8.66
N LEU A 176 -1.05 -3.39 9.75
CA LEU A 176 -1.97 -3.60 10.88
C LEU A 176 -2.37 -2.29 11.54
N VAL A 177 -1.43 -1.37 11.76
CA VAL A 177 -1.71 -0.06 12.37
C VAL A 177 -2.70 0.72 11.51
N VAL A 178 -2.44 0.86 10.21
CA VAL A 178 -3.32 1.63 9.32
C VAL A 178 -4.71 1.00 9.23
N LEU A 179 -4.80 -0.31 9.03
CA LEU A 179 -6.09 -0.98 8.89
C LEU A 179 -6.86 -1.03 10.21
N PHE A 180 -6.18 -1.13 11.35
CA PHE A 180 -6.81 -1.02 12.66
C PHE A 180 -7.44 0.37 12.85
N PHE A 181 -6.70 1.45 12.62
CA PHE A 181 -7.25 2.80 12.71
C PHE A 181 -8.34 3.05 11.68
N ALA A 182 -8.21 2.51 10.46
CA ALA A 182 -9.25 2.61 9.46
C ALA A 182 -10.57 1.97 9.92
N THR A 183 -10.53 0.79 10.55
CA THR A 183 -11.74 0.14 11.07
C THR A 183 -12.38 0.96 12.18
N LEU A 184 -11.58 1.61 13.03
CA LEU A 184 -12.10 2.48 14.10
C LEU A 184 -12.73 3.78 13.59
N LEU A 185 -12.20 4.34 12.50
CA LEU A 185 -12.62 5.65 11.99
C LEU A 185 -13.70 5.56 10.92
N VAL A 186 -13.62 4.57 10.05
CA VAL A 186 -14.52 4.45 8.88
C VAL A 186 -15.95 4.14 9.32
N GLU A 187 -16.15 3.27 10.28
CA GLU A 187 -17.50 2.90 10.72
C GLU A 187 -18.27 4.07 11.35
N PRO A 188 -17.73 4.80 12.35
CA PRO A 188 -18.42 5.97 12.91
C PRO A 188 -18.60 7.09 11.88
N LEU A 189 -17.65 7.29 10.98
CA LEU A 189 -17.75 8.30 9.92
C LEU A 189 -18.90 7.97 8.95
N ILE A 190 -19.01 6.74 8.52
CA ILE A 190 -20.13 6.29 7.66
C ILE A 190 -21.46 6.46 8.38
N ARG A 191 -21.56 6.06 9.64
CA ARG A 191 -22.79 6.24 10.45
C ARG A 191 -23.15 7.71 10.60
N TYR A 192 -22.17 8.57 10.87
CA TYR A 192 -22.37 10.01 10.98
C TYR A 192 -22.89 10.63 9.66
N ILE A 193 -22.27 10.29 8.53
CA ILE A 193 -22.68 10.75 7.20
C ILE A 193 -24.11 10.28 6.87
N LEU A 194 -24.41 9.01 7.11
CA LEU A 194 -25.73 8.43 6.84
C LEU A 194 -26.83 9.09 7.69
N ASN A 195 -26.56 9.34 8.97
CA ASN A 195 -27.51 9.99 9.86
C ASN A 195 -27.81 11.44 9.42
N ASN A 196 -26.78 12.21 9.04
CA ASN A 196 -26.96 13.60 8.61
C ASN A 196 -27.61 13.73 7.23
N LEU A 197 -27.53 12.74 6.37
CA LEU A 197 -28.18 12.72 5.06
C LEU A 197 -29.62 12.22 5.11
N SER A 198 -30.02 11.50 6.15
CA SER A 198 -31.41 11.04 6.34
C SER A 198 -32.35 12.15 6.83
N PHE A 199 -31.81 13.32 7.26
CA PHE A 199 -32.57 14.49 7.73
C PHE A 199 -32.80 15.57 6.65
N ARG A 200 -32.46 15.29 5.39
CA ARG A 200 -32.78 16.13 4.23
C ARG A 200 -33.52 15.33 3.17
#